data_4b949b330a46ba957757843b0eb76337
#
_entry.id   4b949b330a46ba957757843b0eb76337
#
_cell.length_a   1.000
_cell.length_b   1.000
_cell.length_c   1.000
_cell.angle_alpha   90.00
_cell.angle_beta   90.00
_cell.angle_gamma   90.00
#
_symmetry.space_group_name_H-M   'P 1'
#
loop_
_entity.id
_entity.type
_entity.pdbx_description
1 polymer ?
#
loop_
_entity_poly.entity_id
_entity_poly.type
_entity_poly.pdbx_seq_one_letter_code
_entity_poly.pdbx_strand_id
1 'polypeptide(L)'
;MDRFTWFYEIAKECDLWLGEEIERDDRFKQERIPFYRFPNHAVNPDIFYPRELPKEYDVTFTGTAYFPERTEMLHAIENAGFDLHIFGNSEASWKQQGFRNVHGPTFDNQLAEVVSKSKIVVGISNIFLAGYWSIRPIQVMLCKGMMIDRYQPLMEQELKDGIEYWSTHEELTSKIRYYLDNDIARLDVAQRGYEIATQNLTNLQRCKELIILFERYKQIGDKILGRSI
;
A
#
# COMPACT_ATOMS: atom_id res chain seq x y z
N MET A 1 24.89 15.38 -8.21
CA MET A 1 24.99 14.69 -6.92
C MET A 1 23.67 13.95 -6.73
N ASP A 2 23.70 12.63 -6.70
CA ASP A 2 22.50 11.81 -6.56
C ASP A 2 21.76 12.20 -5.26
N ARG A 3 20.44 12.38 -5.34
CA ARG A 3 19.58 12.78 -4.21
C ARG A 3 19.73 11.91 -2.96
N PHE A 4 20.33 10.74 -3.10
CA PHE A 4 20.43 9.71 -2.06
C PHE A 4 21.83 9.53 -1.49
N THR A 5 22.84 10.29 -1.96
CA THR A 5 24.23 10.12 -1.49
C THR A 5 24.36 10.32 0.03
N TRP A 6 23.63 11.28 0.60
CA TRP A 6 23.62 11.52 2.05
C TRP A 6 23.05 10.34 2.86
N PHE A 7 22.17 9.58 2.27
CA PHE A 7 21.53 8.41 2.89
C PHE A 7 22.54 7.30 3.17
N TYR A 8 23.46 7.06 2.22
CA TYR A 8 24.50 6.03 2.37
C TYR A 8 25.54 6.42 3.42
N GLU A 9 25.88 7.70 3.54
CA GLU A 9 26.79 8.16 4.58
C GLU A 9 26.21 7.94 5.97
N ILE A 10 24.92 8.18 6.17
CA ILE A 10 24.24 7.85 7.43
C ILE A 10 24.17 6.34 7.64
N ALA A 11 23.80 5.59 6.60
CA ALA A 11 23.64 4.14 6.70
C ALA A 11 24.96 3.42 7.07
N LYS A 12 26.12 3.96 6.69
CA LYS A 12 27.46 3.43 7.07
C LYS A 12 27.72 3.52 8.57
N GLU A 13 27.11 4.47 9.24
CA GLU A 13 27.26 4.68 10.69
C GLU A 13 26.26 3.84 11.50
N CYS A 14 25.39 3.09 10.84
CA CYS A 14 24.39 2.26 11.49
C CYS A 14 24.85 0.82 11.62
N ASP A 15 24.54 0.18 12.75
CA ASP A 15 24.77 -1.26 12.95
C ASP A 15 23.90 -2.12 12.02
N LEU A 16 22.70 -1.63 11.68
CA LEU A 16 21.77 -2.28 10.79
C LEU A 16 20.86 -1.24 10.15
N TRP A 17 20.72 -1.30 8.83
CA TRP A 17 19.75 -0.51 8.09
C TRP A 17 18.52 -1.35 7.72
N LEU A 18 17.34 -0.82 8.00
CA LEU A 18 16.07 -1.43 7.61
C LEU A 18 15.44 -0.65 6.46
N GLY A 19 15.06 -1.32 5.40
CA GLY A 19 14.43 -0.69 4.24
C GLY A 19 13.56 -1.65 3.44
N GLU A 20 12.77 -1.11 2.54
CA GLU A 20 11.82 -1.87 1.71
C GLU A 20 12.37 -2.15 0.31
N GLU A 21 13.20 -1.25 -0.22
CA GLU A 21 13.58 -1.25 -1.62
C GLU A 21 14.67 -2.28 -1.92
N ILE A 22 14.41 -3.13 -2.91
CA ILE A 22 15.36 -4.13 -3.41
C ILE A 22 16.47 -3.49 -4.25
N GLU A 23 16.17 -2.45 -5.02
CA GLU A 23 17.15 -1.81 -5.92
C GLU A 23 18.37 -1.24 -5.20
N ARG A 24 18.25 -1.00 -3.90
CA ARG A 24 19.37 -0.51 -3.06
C ARG A 24 20.22 -1.62 -2.47
N ASP A 25 19.76 -2.87 -2.49
CA ASP A 25 20.46 -3.98 -1.85
C ASP A 25 21.87 -4.19 -2.43
N ASP A 26 22.04 -4.10 -3.74
CA ASP A 26 23.37 -4.27 -4.38
C ASP A 26 24.35 -3.17 -3.96
N ARG A 27 23.91 -1.93 -3.83
CA ARG A 27 24.76 -0.84 -3.35
C ARG A 27 25.10 -1.00 -1.87
N PHE A 28 24.15 -1.39 -1.04
CA PHE A 28 24.40 -1.68 0.37
C PHE A 28 25.46 -2.80 0.53
N LYS A 29 25.39 -3.85 -0.29
CA LYS A 29 26.39 -4.92 -0.33
C LYS A 29 27.76 -4.41 -0.76
N GLN A 30 27.84 -3.62 -1.85
CA GLN A 30 29.09 -3.05 -2.35
C GLN A 30 29.80 -2.18 -1.31
N GLU A 31 29.03 -1.36 -0.59
CA GLU A 31 29.53 -0.45 0.44
C GLU A 31 29.63 -1.11 1.83
N ARG A 32 29.33 -2.41 1.92
CA ARG A 32 29.37 -3.20 3.17
C ARG A 32 28.49 -2.65 4.29
N ILE A 33 27.36 -2.04 3.94
CA ILE A 33 26.37 -1.55 4.88
C ILE A 33 25.47 -2.72 5.28
N PRO A 34 25.31 -3.03 6.58
CA PRO A 34 24.39 -4.06 7.03
C PRO A 34 22.96 -3.66 6.69
N PHE A 35 22.33 -4.38 5.79
CA PHE A 35 20.98 -4.14 5.31
C PHE A 35 20.09 -5.35 5.53
N TYR A 36 18.90 -5.09 6.01
CA TYR A 36 17.83 -6.09 6.09
C TYR A 36 16.55 -5.51 5.46
N ARG A 37 16.01 -6.24 4.48
CA ARG A 37 14.72 -5.85 3.90
C ARG A 37 13.62 -6.06 4.95
N PHE A 38 13.05 -4.97 5.37
CA PHE A 38 11.95 -4.96 6.33
C PHE A 38 10.79 -4.13 5.77
N PRO A 39 9.61 -4.72 5.55
CA PRO A 39 8.45 -3.99 5.08
C PRO A 39 7.96 -3.04 6.18
N ASN A 40 8.03 -1.73 5.93
CA ASN A 40 7.62 -0.71 6.91
C ASN A 40 6.11 -0.53 7.01
N HIS A 41 5.36 -1.19 6.12
CA HIS A 41 3.92 -1.06 6.10
C HIS A 41 3.30 -1.70 7.33
N ALA A 42 2.71 -0.85 8.17
CA ALA A 42 1.98 -1.25 9.36
C ALA A 42 0.78 -0.33 9.57
N VAL A 43 -0.37 -0.89 9.87
CA VAL A 43 -1.61 -0.12 10.02
C VAL A 43 -2.21 -0.36 11.40
N ASN A 44 -2.72 0.72 12.00
CA ASN A 44 -3.40 0.65 13.29
C ASN A 44 -4.84 0.11 13.12
N PRO A 45 -5.14 -1.09 13.65
CA PRO A 45 -6.47 -1.68 13.55
C PRO A 45 -7.54 -0.97 14.40
N ASP A 46 -7.16 -0.07 15.33
CA ASP A 46 -8.12 0.76 16.06
C ASP A 46 -8.67 1.91 15.22
N ILE A 47 -7.99 2.23 14.11
CA ILE A 47 -8.42 3.25 13.15
C ILE A 47 -9.07 2.58 11.93
N PHE A 48 -8.39 1.58 11.37
CA PHE A 48 -8.82 0.86 10.17
C PHE A 48 -9.42 -0.49 10.57
N TYR A 49 -10.73 -0.55 10.60
CA TYR A 49 -11.52 -1.74 10.96
C TYR A 49 -12.83 -1.74 10.16
N PRO A 50 -13.50 -2.90 10.02
CA PRO A 50 -14.77 -2.98 9.32
C PRO A 50 -15.84 -2.11 9.96
N ARG A 51 -16.51 -1.28 9.16
CA ARG A 51 -17.67 -0.48 9.56
C ARG A 51 -18.89 -0.88 8.74
N GLU A 52 -20.00 -1.14 9.39
CA GLU A 52 -21.26 -1.44 8.72
C GLU A 52 -21.92 -0.14 8.25
N LEU A 53 -21.47 0.37 7.11
CA LEU A 53 -21.99 1.59 6.47
C LEU A 53 -22.61 1.25 5.11
N PRO A 54 -23.67 1.95 4.70
CA PRO A 54 -24.22 1.82 3.35
C PRO A 54 -23.15 2.12 2.30
N LYS A 55 -23.16 1.37 1.20
CA LYS A 55 -22.27 1.66 0.06
C LYS A 55 -22.81 2.89 -0.68
N GLU A 56 -22.00 3.95 -0.73
CA GLU A 56 -22.32 5.23 -1.37
C GLU A 56 -21.55 5.42 -2.68
N TYR A 57 -20.41 4.73 -2.84
CA TYR A 57 -19.51 4.90 -3.97
C TYR A 57 -19.25 3.57 -4.68
N ASP A 58 -19.39 3.55 -6.00
CA ASP A 58 -19.04 2.37 -6.79
C ASP A 58 -17.53 2.19 -6.84
N VAL A 59 -16.80 3.22 -7.25
CA VAL A 59 -15.33 3.21 -7.35
C VAL A 59 -14.74 4.44 -6.67
N THR A 60 -13.76 4.23 -5.80
CA THR A 60 -13.05 5.33 -5.16
C THR A 60 -11.54 5.26 -5.41
N PHE A 61 -10.93 6.42 -5.51
CA PHE A 61 -9.48 6.60 -5.46
C PHE A 61 -9.14 7.60 -4.37
N THR A 62 -8.07 7.34 -3.63
CA THR A 62 -7.56 8.29 -2.66
C THR A 62 -6.09 8.58 -2.93
N GLY A 63 -5.75 9.85 -3.19
CA GLY A 63 -4.37 10.21 -3.51
C GLY A 63 -4.20 11.62 -4.07
N THR A 64 -2.99 11.92 -4.52
CA THR A 64 -2.59 13.21 -5.09
C THR A 64 -2.51 13.15 -6.61
N ALA A 65 -2.62 14.31 -7.28
CA ALA A 65 -2.63 14.45 -8.75
C ALA A 65 -1.24 14.63 -9.38
N TYR A 66 -0.16 14.32 -8.66
CA TYR A 66 1.18 14.69 -9.12
C TYR A 66 1.78 13.78 -10.21
N PHE A 67 1.16 12.64 -10.47
CA PHE A 67 1.71 11.62 -11.37
C PHE A 67 0.79 11.40 -12.56
N PRO A 68 1.27 11.57 -13.81
CA PRO A 68 0.47 11.40 -15.03
C PRO A 68 -0.22 10.04 -15.11
N GLU A 69 0.45 8.98 -14.70
CA GLU A 69 -0.09 7.61 -14.75
C GLU A 69 -1.36 7.44 -13.90
N ARG A 70 -1.49 8.23 -12.81
CA ARG A 70 -2.73 8.26 -12.03
C ARG A 70 -3.87 8.90 -12.79
N THR A 71 -3.59 10.00 -13.45
CA THR A 71 -4.57 10.69 -14.28
C THR A 71 -5.04 9.81 -15.41
N GLU A 72 -4.14 9.12 -16.10
CA GLU A 72 -4.45 8.20 -17.19
C GLU A 72 -5.33 7.02 -16.69
N MET A 73 -4.96 6.42 -15.56
CA MET A 73 -5.75 5.36 -14.93
C MET A 73 -7.17 5.82 -14.58
N LEU A 74 -7.29 6.99 -13.95
CA LEU A 74 -8.60 7.51 -13.51
C LEU A 74 -9.47 7.93 -14.70
N HIS A 75 -8.89 8.52 -15.75
CA HIS A 75 -9.61 8.78 -17.00
C HIS A 75 -10.07 7.49 -17.69
N ALA A 76 -9.27 6.43 -17.65
CA ALA A 76 -9.70 5.15 -18.21
C ALA A 76 -10.96 4.62 -17.46
N ILE A 77 -11.03 4.80 -16.15
CA ILE A 77 -12.20 4.41 -15.33
C ILE A 77 -13.41 5.27 -15.68
N GLU A 78 -13.28 6.61 -15.69
CA GLU A 78 -14.40 7.51 -16.04
C GLU A 78 -14.89 7.30 -17.47
N ASN A 79 -13.98 7.13 -18.44
CA ASN A 79 -14.30 6.89 -19.86
C ASN A 79 -15.00 5.54 -20.07
N ALA A 80 -14.76 4.56 -19.19
CA ALA A 80 -15.49 3.29 -19.20
C ALA A 80 -16.91 3.39 -18.58
N GLY A 81 -17.28 4.59 -18.09
CA GLY A 81 -18.64 4.89 -17.60
C GLY A 81 -18.87 4.58 -16.13
N PHE A 82 -17.82 4.33 -15.34
CA PHE A 82 -17.97 4.06 -13.90
C PHE A 82 -18.17 5.35 -13.09
N ASP A 83 -18.92 5.25 -12.00
CA ASP A 83 -19.07 6.30 -11.01
C ASP A 83 -17.82 6.35 -10.11
N LEU A 84 -16.86 7.19 -10.52
CA LEU A 84 -15.59 7.37 -9.86
C LEU A 84 -15.62 8.57 -8.91
N HIS A 85 -15.23 8.37 -7.66
CA HIS A 85 -15.03 9.40 -6.66
C HIS A 85 -13.56 9.50 -6.24
N ILE A 86 -12.98 10.71 -6.30
CA ILE A 86 -11.58 10.99 -6.00
C ILE A 86 -11.47 11.78 -4.71
N PHE A 87 -10.69 11.29 -3.75
CA PHE A 87 -10.38 11.95 -2.48
C PHE A 87 -8.90 12.29 -2.40
N GLY A 88 -8.55 13.57 -2.15
CA GLY A 88 -7.14 13.92 -2.03
C GLY A 88 -6.82 15.41 -1.92
N ASN A 89 -5.56 15.71 -1.61
CA ASN A 89 -5.07 17.07 -1.35
C ASN A 89 -5.01 17.98 -2.58
N SER A 90 -5.24 17.45 -3.76
CA SER A 90 -5.11 18.17 -5.02
C SER A 90 -6.46 18.43 -5.67
N GLU A 91 -7.49 18.77 -4.90
CA GLU A 91 -8.86 18.93 -5.40
C GLU A 91 -8.94 19.88 -6.61
N ALA A 92 -8.30 21.05 -6.53
CA ALA A 92 -8.26 22.00 -7.63
C ALA A 92 -7.56 21.41 -8.88
N SER A 93 -6.47 20.68 -8.68
CA SER A 93 -5.73 20.02 -9.75
C SER A 93 -6.55 18.91 -10.41
N TRP A 94 -7.25 18.09 -9.63
CA TRP A 94 -8.14 17.05 -10.16
C TRP A 94 -9.30 17.66 -10.97
N LYS A 95 -9.93 18.71 -10.46
CA LYS A 95 -10.99 19.44 -11.16
C LYS A 95 -10.49 20.06 -12.46
N GLN A 96 -9.28 20.66 -12.44
CA GLN A 96 -8.65 21.21 -13.65
C GLN A 96 -8.39 20.13 -14.73
N GLN A 97 -8.15 18.90 -14.32
CA GLN A 97 -8.00 17.75 -15.23
C GLN A 97 -9.33 17.17 -15.71
N GLY A 98 -10.48 17.75 -15.32
CA GLY A 98 -11.79 17.42 -15.84
C GLY A 98 -12.57 16.36 -15.04
N PHE A 99 -12.07 15.90 -13.90
CA PHE A 99 -12.77 14.93 -13.06
C PHE A 99 -13.99 15.53 -12.38
N ARG A 100 -15.11 14.78 -12.33
CA ARG A 100 -16.42 15.27 -11.87
C ARG A 100 -16.59 15.18 -10.36
N ASN A 101 -16.38 14.00 -9.78
CA ASN A 101 -16.64 13.75 -8.36
C ASN A 101 -15.32 13.82 -7.56
N VAL A 102 -14.90 15.06 -7.28
CA VAL A 102 -13.65 15.32 -6.54
C VAL A 102 -13.97 15.86 -5.17
N HIS A 103 -13.38 15.25 -4.16
CA HIS A 103 -13.54 15.54 -2.75
C HIS A 103 -12.22 16.01 -2.13
N GLY A 104 -12.29 16.63 -0.97
CA GLY A 104 -11.13 17.00 -0.18
C GLY A 104 -10.34 15.80 0.35
N PRO A 105 -9.20 16.07 1.01
CA PRO A 105 -8.35 15.02 1.57
C PRO A 105 -9.05 14.26 2.71
N THR A 106 -8.77 12.98 2.80
CA THR A 106 -9.24 12.14 3.89
C THR A 106 -8.07 11.39 4.54
N PHE A 107 -8.06 11.35 5.87
CA PHE A 107 -7.03 10.72 6.67
C PHE A 107 -7.67 9.88 7.78
N ASP A 108 -6.95 8.89 8.26
CA ASP A 108 -7.33 8.09 9.42
C ASP A 108 -8.79 7.62 9.41
N ASN A 109 -9.58 8.02 10.38
CA ASN A 109 -10.99 7.62 10.49
C ASN A 109 -11.85 8.05 9.31
N GLN A 110 -11.58 9.23 8.73
CA GLN A 110 -12.31 9.68 7.53
C GLN A 110 -12.00 8.80 6.32
N LEU A 111 -10.73 8.44 6.14
CA LEU A 111 -10.31 7.51 5.09
C LEU A 111 -10.95 6.13 5.29
N ALA A 112 -10.94 5.62 6.53
CA ALA A 112 -11.56 4.34 6.84
C ALA A 112 -13.08 4.35 6.60
N GLU A 113 -13.74 5.50 6.83
CA GLU A 113 -15.14 5.69 6.50
C GLU A 113 -15.38 5.68 4.98
N VAL A 114 -14.59 6.42 4.20
CA VAL A 114 -14.67 6.41 2.74
C VAL A 114 -14.48 5.00 2.19
N VAL A 115 -13.48 4.26 2.67
CA VAL A 115 -13.25 2.86 2.27
C VAL A 115 -14.48 2.00 2.58
N SER A 116 -15.06 2.15 3.78
CA SER A 116 -16.23 1.36 4.20
C SER A 116 -17.47 1.68 3.37
N LYS A 117 -17.62 2.91 2.87
CA LYS A 117 -18.69 3.35 1.96
C LYS A 117 -18.45 3.01 0.48
N SER A 118 -17.26 2.53 0.13
CA SER A 118 -16.88 2.19 -1.24
C SER A 118 -17.15 0.73 -1.55
N LYS A 119 -17.65 0.43 -2.77
CA LYS A 119 -17.69 -0.96 -3.26
C LYS A 119 -16.28 -1.42 -3.65
N ILE A 120 -15.55 -0.59 -4.40
CA ILE A 120 -14.19 -0.86 -4.89
C ILE A 120 -13.31 0.35 -4.63
N VAL A 121 -12.13 0.12 -4.08
CA VAL A 121 -11.05 1.11 -3.99
C VAL A 121 -9.99 0.75 -5.04
N VAL A 122 -9.61 1.72 -5.87
CA VAL A 122 -8.56 1.51 -6.88
C VAL A 122 -7.26 2.21 -6.45
N GLY A 123 -6.14 1.62 -6.82
CA GLY A 123 -4.82 2.12 -6.44
C GLY A 123 -3.74 2.03 -7.49
N ILE A 124 -2.77 2.88 -7.29
CA ILE A 124 -1.48 2.90 -7.97
C ILE A 124 -0.49 3.62 -7.07
N SER A 125 0.67 3.04 -6.86
CA SER A 125 1.72 3.63 -6.02
C SER A 125 2.27 4.93 -6.61
N ASN A 126 2.81 5.80 -5.73
CA ASN A 126 3.41 7.08 -6.14
C ASN A 126 4.77 6.92 -6.79
N ILE A 127 5.47 5.84 -6.49
CA ILE A 127 6.86 5.60 -6.86
C ILE A 127 6.91 4.23 -7.51
N PHE A 128 7.47 4.18 -8.73
CA PHE A 128 7.67 2.94 -9.48
C PHE A 128 9.09 2.41 -9.25
N LEU A 129 9.43 2.16 -7.99
CA LEU A 129 10.66 1.46 -7.62
C LEU A 129 10.37 -0.01 -7.37
N ALA A 130 11.28 -0.87 -7.80
CA ALA A 130 11.18 -2.29 -7.51
C ALA A 130 11.13 -2.50 -5.99
N GLY A 131 10.08 -3.17 -5.52
CA GLY A 131 9.88 -3.45 -4.11
C GLY A 131 9.10 -2.41 -3.31
N TYR A 132 8.81 -1.25 -3.88
CA TYR A 132 7.98 -0.25 -3.21
C TYR A 132 6.51 -0.40 -3.59
N TRP A 133 5.64 -0.33 -2.60
CA TRP A 133 4.19 -0.18 -2.73
C TRP A 133 3.65 0.65 -1.55
N SER A 134 2.47 1.20 -1.66
CA SER A 134 1.93 2.10 -0.65
C SER A 134 1.20 1.35 0.47
N ILE A 135 1.05 1.98 1.63
CA ILE A 135 0.31 1.42 2.77
C ILE A 135 -1.21 1.25 2.50
N ARG A 136 -1.72 1.87 1.44
CA ARG A 136 -3.15 1.93 1.12
C ARG A 136 -3.84 0.57 1.04
N PRO A 137 -3.30 -0.44 0.35
CA PRO A 137 -3.90 -1.76 0.31
C PRO A 137 -4.20 -2.32 1.70
N ILE A 138 -3.26 -2.20 2.67
CA ILE A 138 -3.47 -2.71 4.03
C ILE A 138 -4.59 -1.95 4.74
N GLN A 139 -4.66 -0.62 4.57
CA GLN A 139 -5.74 0.19 5.13
C GLN A 139 -7.11 -0.26 4.61
N VAL A 140 -7.21 -0.54 3.30
CA VAL A 140 -8.43 -1.05 2.67
C VAL A 140 -8.77 -2.45 3.17
N MET A 141 -7.80 -3.36 3.22
CA MET A 141 -7.98 -4.73 3.71
C MET A 141 -8.47 -4.76 5.16
N LEU A 142 -7.89 -3.97 6.06
CA LEU A 142 -8.33 -3.89 7.47
C LEU A 142 -9.75 -3.33 7.62
N CYS A 143 -10.19 -2.48 6.71
CA CYS A 143 -11.60 -2.04 6.67
C CYS A 143 -12.53 -3.08 6.02
N LYS A 144 -12.03 -4.25 5.65
CA LYS A 144 -12.77 -5.27 4.87
C LYS A 144 -13.32 -4.69 3.56
N GLY A 145 -12.52 -3.82 2.93
CA GLY A 145 -12.78 -3.22 1.62
C GLY A 145 -12.17 -4.04 0.49
N MET A 146 -12.76 -3.93 -0.70
CA MET A 146 -12.20 -4.49 -1.93
C MET A 146 -11.18 -3.51 -2.53
N MET A 147 -9.96 -3.97 -2.76
CA MET A 147 -8.89 -3.21 -3.40
C MET A 147 -8.53 -3.81 -4.75
N ILE A 148 -8.35 -2.97 -5.77
CA ILE A 148 -7.73 -3.32 -7.05
C ILE A 148 -6.52 -2.39 -7.23
N ASP A 149 -5.29 -2.89 -7.10
CA ASP A 149 -4.07 -2.07 -7.19
C ASP A 149 -3.20 -2.48 -8.37
N ARG A 150 -2.31 -1.57 -8.79
CA ARG A 150 -1.36 -1.89 -9.85
C ARG A 150 -0.43 -3.01 -9.40
N TYR A 151 -0.23 -3.99 -10.29
CA TYR A 151 0.61 -5.14 -10.02
C TYR A 151 2.02 -4.75 -9.62
N GLN A 152 2.47 -5.36 -8.53
CA GLN A 152 3.82 -5.22 -8.00
C GLN A 152 4.22 -6.56 -7.35
N PRO A 153 5.30 -7.23 -7.81
CA PRO A 153 5.64 -8.59 -7.38
C PRO A 153 5.76 -8.78 -5.87
N LEU A 154 6.35 -7.82 -5.16
CA LEU A 154 6.50 -7.93 -3.71
C LEU A 154 5.19 -7.66 -2.96
N MET A 155 4.32 -6.81 -3.50
CA MET A 155 2.98 -6.62 -2.95
C MET A 155 2.17 -7.90 -3.09
N GLU A 156 2.23 -8.57 -4.25
CA GLU A 156 1.58 -9.86 -4.46
C GLU A 156 2.09 -10.94 -3.49
N GLN A 157 3.40 -11.02 -3.24
CA GLN A 157 3.96 -11.96 -2.27
C GLN A 157 3.43 -11.76 -0.85
N GLU A 158 3.21 -10.50 -0.44
CA GLU A 158 2.74 -10.16 0.90
C GLU A 158 1.21 -10.21 1.03
N LEU A 159 0.49 -9.67 0.06
CA LEU A 159 -0.96 -9.53 0.11
C LEU A 159 -1.71 -10.68 -0.58
N LYS A 160 -1.01 -11.47 -1.39
CA LYS A 160 -1.56 -12.66 -2.08
C LYS A 160 -2.85 -12.32 -2.83
N ASP A 161 -3.89 -13.10 -2.61
CA ASP A 161 -5.24 -12.96 -3.15
C ASP A 161 -6.18 -12.13 -2.25
N GLY A 162 -5.61 -11.40 -1.29
CA GLY A 162 -6.37 -10.47 -0.43
C GLY A 162 -6.75 -9.16 -1.11
N ILE A 163 -6.20 -8.90 -2.29
CA ILE A 163 -6.57 -7.82 -3.21
C ILE A 163 -6.53 -8.34 -4.65
N GLU A 164 -7.05 -7.54 -5.57
CA GLU A 164 -6.87 -7.76 -7.00
C GLU A 164 -5.78 -6.87 -7.58
N TYR A 165 -5.16 -7.33 -8.66
CA TYR A 165 -4.08 -6.64 -9.35
C TYR A 165 -4.47 -6.28 -10.77
N TRP A 166 -3.91 -5.19 -11.29
CA TRP A 166 -4.04 -4.81 -12.71
C TRP A 166 -2.69 -4.42 -13.31
N SER A 167 -2.54 -4.65 -14.59
CA SER A 167 -1.34 -4.30 -15.37
C SER A 167 -1.66 -3.39 -16.55
N THR A 168 -2.87 -3.47 -17.10
CA THR A 168 -3.35 -2.58 -18.17
C THR A 168 -4.68 -1.93 -17.80
N HIS A 169 -5.00 -0.79 -18.40
CA HIS A 169 -6.25 -0.09 -18.13
C HIS A 169 -7.48 -0.93 -18.57
N GLU A 170 -7.35 -1.75 -19.60
CA GLU A 170 -8.39 -2.67 -20.04
C GLU A 170 -8.67 -3.76 -19.00
N GLU A 171 -7.60 -4.31 -18.42
CA GLU A 171 -7.73 -5.27 -17.33
C GLU A 171 -8.40 -4.64 -16.11
N LEU A 172 -7.98 -3.42 -15.72
CA LEU A 172 -8.56 -2.67 -14.60
C LEU A 172 -10.06 -2.47 -14.79
N THR A 173 -10.48 -1.91 -15.93
CA THR A 173 -11.88 -1.62 -16.20
C THR A 173 -12.74 -2.88 -16.31
N SER A 174 -12.18 -3.98 -16.83
CA SER A 174 -12.83 -5.29 -16.88
C SER A 174 -13.03 -5.85 -15.46
N LYS A 175 -12.04 -5.78 -14.60
CA LYS A 175 -12.15 -6.22 -13.20
C LYS A 175 -13.15 -5.36 -12.40
N ILE A 176 -13.12 -4.03 -12.57
CA ILE A 176 -14.10 -3.15 -11.93
C ILE A 176 -15.51 -3.58 -12.30
N ARG A 177 -15.82 -3.78 -13.60
CA ARG A 177 -17.12 -4.24 -14.06
C ARG A 177 -17.51 -5.56 -13.44
N TYR A 178 -16.62 -6.55 -13.51
CA TYR A 178 -16.86 -7.87 -12.94
C TYR A 178 -17.23 -7.80 -11.46
N TYR A 179 -16.47 -7.04 -10.65
CA TYR A 179 -16.70 -6.95 -9.20
C TYR A 179 -17.85 -6.02 -8.80
N LEU A 180 -18.27 -5.11 -9.66
CA LEU A 180 -19.51 -4.36 -9.46
C LEU A 180 -20.75 -5.22 -9.73
N ASP A 181 -20.66 -6.14 -10.71
CA ASP A 181 -21.75 -7.04 -11.08
C ASP A 181 -21.82 -8.31 -10.20
N ASN A 182 -20.76 -8.61 -9.44
CA ASN A 182 -20.64 -9.84 -8.65
C ASN A 182 -20.28 -9.56 -7.18
N ASP A 183 -21.30 -9.19 -6.40
CA ASP A 183 -21.15 -8.88 -4.97
C ASP A 183 -20.50 -9.99 -4.16
N ILE A 184 -20.85 -11.25 -4.44
CA ILE A 184 -20.28 -12.40 -3.72
C ILE A 184 -18.76 -12.48 -3.95
N ALA A 185 -18.31 -12.40 -5.21
CA ALA A 185 -16.89 -12.44 -5.52
C ALA A 185 -16.13 -11.25 -4.91
N ARG A 186 -16.74 -10.05 -4.93
CA ARG A 186 -16.17 -8.85 -4.32
C ARG A 186 -15.99 -8.99 -2.82
N LEU A 187 -17.01 -9.47 -2.12
CA LEU A 187 -16.99 -9.66 -0.68
C LEU A 187 -16.04 -10.78 -0.26
N ASP A 188 -15.85 -11.81 -1.09
CA ASP A 188 -14.92 -12.89 -0.85
C ASP A 188 -13.46 -12.42 -0.89
N VAL A 189 -13.06 -11.60 -1.89
CA VAL A 189 -11.74 -10.96 -1.92
C VAL A 189 -11.55 -10.06 -0.70
N ALA A 190 -12.52 -9.23 -0.36
CA ALA A 190 -12.46 -8.34 0.80
C ALA A 190 -12.31 -9.12 2.12
N GLN A 191 -12.97 -10.27 2.26
CA GLN A 191 -12.85 -11.15 3.42
C GLN A 191 -11.44 -11.75 3.53
N ARG A 192 -10.88 -12.32 2.44
CA ARG A 192 -9.51 -12.84 2.42
C ARG A 192 -8.50 -11.75 2.77
N GLY A 193 -8.67 -10.56 2.18
CA GLY A 193 -7.83 -9.40 2.49
C GLY A 193 -7.84 -9.05 3.97
N TYR A 194 -9.02 -8.98 4.57
CA TYR A 194 -9.18 -8.70 6.00
C TYR A 194 -8.46 -9.74 6.89
N GLU A 195 -8.59 -11.02 6.57
CA GLU A 195 -7.92 -12.11 7.30
C GLU A 195 -6.39 -12.00 7.20
N ILE A 196 -5.85 -11.80 6.00
CA ILE A 196 -4.40 -11.62 5.79
C ILE A 196 -3.88 -10.41 6.56
N ALA A 197 -4.56 -9.25 6.45
CA ALA A 197 -4.12 -8.02 7.07
C ALA A 197 -4.17 -8.09 8.61
N THR A 198 -5.24 -8.66 9.16
CA THR A 198 -5.41 -8.81 10.61
C THR A 198 -4.35 -9.72 11.22
N GLN A 199 -4.01 -10.81 10.52
CA GLN A 199 -3.04 -11.78 11.01
C GLN A 199 -1.59 -11.28 10.91
N ASN A 200 -1.23 -10.51 9.87
CA ASN A 200 0.16 -10.31 9.49
C ASN A 200 0.60 -8.83 9.37
N LEU A 201 -0.33 -7.88 9.17
CA LEU A 201 0.02 -6.55 8.67
C LEU A 201 -0.40 -5.40 9.61
N THR A 202 -0.70 -5.71 10.87
CA THR A 202 -0.98 -4.70 11.88
C THR A 202 0.31 -4.16 12.51
N ASN A 203 0.22 -2.98 13.13
CA ASN A 203 1.31 -2.39 13.90
C ASN A 203 1.89 -3.38 14.92
N LEU A 204 1.02 -4.11 15.63
CA LEU A 204 1.44 -5.07 16.64
C LEU A 204 2.29 -6.20 16.03
N GLN A 205 1.90 -6.71 14.87
CA GLN A 205 2.65 -7.78 14.20
C GLN A 205 4.02 -7.28 13.71
N ARG A 206 4.07 -6.10 13.10
CA ARG A 206 5.35 -5.49 12.68
C ARG A 206 6.28 -5.20 13.87
N CYS A 207 5.74 -4.74 15.00
CA CYS A 207 6.54 -4.57 16.22
C CYS A 207 7.11 -5.90 16.75
N LYS A 208 6.34 -6.99 16.72
CA LYS A 208 6.83 -8.32 17.10
C LYS A 208 7.94 -8.81 16.19
N GLU A 209 7.80 -8.63 14.86
CA GLU A 209 8.83 -8.95 13.88
C GLU A 209 10.12 -8.18 14.11
N LEU A 210 10.02 -6.88 14.40
CA LEU A 210 11.16 -6.03 14.75
C LEU A 210 11.88 -6.51 16.00
N ILE A 211 11.15 -6.82 17.06
CA ILE A 211 11.73 -7.33 18.32
C ILE A 211 12.51 -8.63 18.04
N ILE A 212 11.92 -9.58 17.32
CA ILE A 212 12.58 -10.83 16.96
C ILE A 212 13.83 -10.58 16.12
N LEU A 213 13.77 -9.65 15.18
CA LEU A 213 14.92 -9.27 14.37
C LEU A 213 16.06 -8.71 15.22
N PHE A 214 15.77 -7.77 16.12
CA PHE A 214 16.76 -7.17 17.01
C PHE A 214 17.37 -8.19 17.98
N GLU A 215 16.58 -9.09 18.54
CA GLU A 215 17.08 -10.16 19.41
C GLU A 215 18.05 -11.08 18.65
N ARG A 216 17.72 -11.46 17.42
CA ARG A 216 18.62 -12.26 16.57
C ARG A 216 19.90 -11.50 16.23
N TYR A 217 19.79 -10.22 15.89
CA TYR A 217 20.94 -9.38 15.57
C TYR A 217 21.89 -9.23 16.78
N LYS A 218 21.33 -9.00 17.96
CA LYS A 218 22.07 -8.94 19.22
C LYS A 218 22.82 -10.26 19.50
N GLN A 219 22.15 -11.41 19.38
CA GLN A 219 22.79 -12.72 19.57
C GLN A 219 23.95 -12.96 18.61
N ILE A 220 23.83 -12.52 17.35
CA ILE A 220 24.90 -12.61 16.37
C ILE A 220 26.06 -11.70 16.77
N GLY A 221 25.79 -10.46 17.17
CA GLY A 221 26.77 -9.50 17.63
C GLY A 221 27.54 -9.99 18.88
N ASP A 222 26.82 -10.47 19.89
CA ASP A 222 27.42 -11.02 21.11
C ASP A 222 28.30 -12.25 20.80
N LYS A 223 27.88 -13.10 19.88
CA LYS A 223 28.65 -14.27 19.43
C LYS A 223 29.94 -13.90 18.71
N ILE A 224 29.89 -12.86 17.87
CA ILE A 224 31.06 -12.34 17.15
C ILE A 224 32.05 -11.67 18.13
N LEU A 225 31.55 -10.97 19.14
CA LEU A 225 32.33 -10.24 20.13
C LEU A 225 32.79 -11.12 21.31
N GLY A 226 32.45 -12.41 21.32
CA GLY A 226 32.80 -13.34 22.39
C GLY A 226 32.14 -13.00 23.74
N ARG A 227 31.04 -12.25 23.73
CA ARG A 227 30.27 -11.95 24.92
C ARG A 227 29.34 -13.13 25.21
N SER A 228 29.60 -13.84 26.31
CA SER A 228 28.70 -14.90 26.79
C SER A 228 27.35 -14.30 27.16
N ILE A 229 26.26 -14.92 26.71
CA ILE A 229 24.89 -14.66 27.15
C ILE A 229 24.72 -15.18 28.57
#